data_9e258a9479f9b09315dcf20122ce8994
#
_entry.id   9e258a9479f9b09315dcf20122ce8994
#
_cell.length_a   1.000
_cell.length_b   1.000
_cell.length_c   1.000
_cell.angle_alpha   90.00
_cell.angle_beta   90.00
_cell.angle_gamma   90.00
#
_symmetry.space_group_name_H-M   'P 1'
#
loop_
_entity.id
_entity.type
_entity.pdbx_description
1 polymer ?
#
loop_
_entity_poly.entity_id
_entity_poly.type
_entity_poly.pdbx_seq_one_letter_code
_entity_poly.pdbx_strand_id
1 'polypeptide(L)'
;MNRILIIFLIIGFYSCEEKQKSEKKTKTAVVERTVSELKDFELLQDFEKNKAEFGTPDTFELNDHSADGGELTVFHDKKFDYVVYDFWLYGETGKLNYTYWTEKNGKMVFKFIKQLKYEYNKPYYVEDYKTDSIVRYLSYSDSKTKLFDINKTEITESEQIEKSKTELELFFRDVIKGIELIK
;
A
#
# COMPACT_ATOMS: atom_id res chain seq x y z
N MET A 1 -55.83 70.47 -13.81
CA MET A 1 -55.52 69.91 -15.14
C MET A 1 -54.16 69.20 -15.01
N ASN A 2 -54.20 67.88 -14.81
CA ASN A 2 -53.04 67.08 -14.57
C ASN A 2 -52.47 66.55 -15.88
N ARG A 3 -51.22 66.89 -16.15
CA ARG A 3 -50.47 66.26 -17.23
C ARG A 3 -49.58 65.15 -16.61
N ILE A 4 -49.96 63.92 -16.85
CA ILE A 4 -49.20 62.71 -16.47
C ILE A 4 -48.14 62.51 -17.54
N LEU A 5 -46.88 62.63 -17.16
CA LEU A 5 -45.70 62.36 -18.00
C LEU A 5 -45.36 60.87 -17.87
N ILE A 6 -45.63 60.12 -18.91
CA ILE A 6 -45.27 58.69 -18.96
C ILE A 6 -43.85 58.61 -19.47
N ILE A 7 -42.92 58.24 -18.59
CA ILE A 7 -41.53 57.93 -18.91
C ILE A 7 -41.46 56.45 -19.29
N PHE A 8 -41.25 56.16 -20.58
CA PHE A 8 -40.91 54.82 -21.05
C PHE A 8 -39.46 54.50 -20.69
N LEU A 9 -39.30 53.60 -19.75
CA LEU A 9 -38.01 53.07 -19.38
C LEU A 9 -37.69 51.88 -20.31
N ILE A 10 -36.83 52.15 -21.30
CA ILE A 10 -36.33 51.11 -22.21
C ILE A 10 -35.28 50.33 -21.45
N ILE A 11 -35.67 49.14 -20.97
CA ILE A 11 -34.73 48.17 -20.39
C ILE A 11 -34.07 47.43 -21.54
N GLY A 12 -32.85 47.84 -21.87
CA GLY A 12 -31.99 47.12 -22.80
C GLY A 12 -31.60 45.75 -22.22
N PHE A 13 -32.08 44.70 -22.84
CA PHE A 13 -31.61 43.36 -22.59
C PHE A 13 -30.18 43.24 -23.10
N TYR A 14 -29.20 43.38 -22.20
CA TYR A 14 -27.88 42.89 -22.47
C TYR A 14 -27.93 41.34 -22.39
N SER A 15 -28.02 40.72 -23.56
CA SER A 15 -27.77 39.31 -23.72
C SER A 15 -26.31 39.02 -23.37
N CYS A 16 -26.07 38.58 -22.16
CA CYS A 16 -24.79 38.06 -21.77
C CYS A 16 -24.68 36.66 -22.38
N GLU A 17 -23.90 36.53 -23.44
CA GLU A 17 -23.51 35.26 -24.05
C GLU A 17 -22.64 34.52 -23.05
N GLU A 18 -23.28 33.72 -22.20
CA GLU A 18 -22.59 32.75 -21.34
C GLU A 18 -21.89 31.74 -22.24
N LYS A 19 -20.57 31.94 -22.43
CA LYS A 19 -19.70 30.90 -22.93
C LYS A 19 -19.84 29.70 -21.98
N GLN A 20 -20.63 28.73 -22.37
CA GLN A 20 -20.62 27.38 -21.79
C GLN A 20 -19.18 26.86 -21.83
N LYS A 21 -18.46 27.03 -20.72
CA LYS A 21 -17.30 26.22 -20.41
C LYS A 21 -17.80 24.80 -20.40
N SER A 22 -17.50 24.09 -21.47
CA SER A 22 -17.59 22.65 -21.52
C SER A 22 -16.75 22.11 -20.34
N GLU A 23 -17.41 21.85 -19.22
CA GLU A 23 -16.88 20.97 -18.19
C GLU A 23 -16.70 19.61 -18.85
N LYS A 24 -15.46 19.35 -19.27
CA LYS A 24 -14.98 18.00 -19.49
C LYS A 24 -15.20 17.28 -18.17
N LYS A 25 -16.37 16.65 -18.00
CA LYS A 25 -16.57 15.58 -17.05
C LYS A 25 -15.49 14.54 -17.37
N THR A 26 -14.39 14.61 -16.66
CA THR A 26 -13.46 13.52 -16.56
C THR A 26 -14.27 12.36 -16.00
N LYS A 27 -14.77 11.52 -16.88
CA LYS A 27 -15.29 10.20 -16.50
C LYS A 27 -14.09 9.54 -15.84
N THR A 28 -14.08 9.55 -14.50
CA THR A 28 -13.29 8.64 -13.72
C THR A 28 -13.75 7.26 -14.18
N ALA A 29 -12.97 6.64 -15.05
CA ALA A 29 -13.18 5.27 -15.42
C ALA A 29 -13.04 4.50 -14.10
N VAL A 30 -14.15 4.04 -13.56
CA VAL A 30 -14.16 2.98 -12.57
C VAL A 30 -13.61 1.79 -13.33
N VAL A 31 -12.30 1.56 -13.17
CA VAL A 31 -11.64 0.38 -13.71
C VAL A 31 -12.32 -0.78 -12.99
N GLU A 32 -13.18 -1.50 -13.70
CA GLU A 32 -13.68 -2.79 -13.25
C GLU A 32 -12.45 -3.67 -13.03
N ARG A 33 -12.10 -3.89 -11.75
CA ARG A 33 -11.01 -4.79 -11.38
C ARG A 33 -11.37 -6.17 -11.89
N THR A 34 -10.51 -6.75 -12.68
CA THR A 34 -10.74 -8.09 -13.24
C THR A 34 -10.68 -9.12 -12.11
N VAL A 35 -11.39 -10.24 -12.28
CA VAL A 35 -11.36 -11.37 -11.31
C VAL A 35 -9.93 -11.86 -11.03
N SER A 36 -9.03 -11.71 -12.01
CA SER A 36 -7.61 -12.06 -11.88
C SER A 36 -6.86 -11.16 -10.88
N GLU A 37 -7.20 -9.88 -10.80
CA GLU A 37 -6.60 -8.93 -9.85
C GLU A 37 -7.01 -9.22 -8.41
N LEU A 38 -8.24 -9.70 -8.19
CA LEU A 38 -8.69 -10.15 -6.87
C LEU A 38 -7.91 -11.38 -6.40
N LYS A 39 -7.58 -12.31 -7.30
CA LYS A 39 -6.81 -13.52 -7.00
C LYS A 39 -5.39 -13.20 -6.48
N ASP A 40 -4.73 -12.19 -7.02
CA ASP A 40 -3.40 -11.79 -6.57
C ASP A 40 -3.37 -11.28 -5.10
N PHE A 41 -4.52 -10.90 -4.53
CA PHE A 41 -4.65 -10.39 -3.17
C PHE A 41 -5.41 -11.31 -2.21
N GLU A 42 -5.75 -12.54 -2.62
CA GLU A 42 -6.51 -13.50 -1.78
C GLU A 42 -5.80 -13.79 -0.45
N LEU A 43 -4.48 -14.01 -0.47
CA LEU A 43 -3.71 -14.30 0.75
C LEU A 43 -3.74 -13.14 1.75
N LEU A 44 -3.62 -11.89 1.26
CA LEU A 44 -3.72 -10.71 2.11
C LEU A 44 -5.12 -10.62 2.75
N GLN A 45 -6.17 -10.81 1.97
CA GLN A 45 -7.56 -10.74 2.46
C GLN A 45 -7.88 -11.89 3.43
N ASP A 46 -7.40 -13.11 3.13
CA ASP A 46 -7.56 -14.26 3.99
C ASP A 46 -6.90 -14.05 5.34
N PHE A 47 -5.65 -13.59 5.35
CA PHE A 47 -4.94 -13.27 6.59
C PHE A 47 -5.60 -12.15 7.39
N GLU A 48 -6.00 -11.05 6.77
CA GLU A 48 -6.66 -9.94 7.46
C GLU A 48 -7.99 -10.38 8.10
N LYS A 49 -8.74 -11.24 7.43
CA LYS A 49 -10.00 -11.79 7.92
C LYS A 49 -9.80 -12.77 9.08
N ASN A 50 -8.79 -13.63 8.98
CA ASN A 50 -8.60 -14.77 9.88
C ASN A 50 -7.45 -14.56 10.87
N LYS A 51 -6.85 -13.37 10.97
CA LYS A 51 -5.69 -13.07 11.82
C LYS A 51 -5.89 -13.50 13.28
N ALA A 52 -7.10 -13.36 13.81
CA ALA A 52 -7.42 -13.77 15.18
C ALA A 52 -7.48 -15.31 15.38
N GLU A 53 -7.53 -16.08 14.29
CA GLU A 53 -7.53 -17.54 14.33
C GLU A 53 -6.12 -18.14 14.35
N PHE A 54 -5.10 -17.36 13.99
CA PHE A 54 -3.72 -17.73 14.24
C PHE A 54 -3.49 -17.68 15.74
N GLY A 55 -3.01 -18.76 16.32
CA GLY A 55 -2.70 -18.84 17.75
C GLY A 55 -1.80 -17.69 18.24
N THR A 56 -1.17 -17.85 19.39
CA THR A 56 -0.19 -16.85 19.87
C THR A 56 0.99 -16.82 18.91
N PRO A 57 1.28 -15.67 18.25
CA PRO A 57 2.40 -15.59 17.34
C PRO A 57 3.74 -15.59 18.09
N ASP A 58 4.79 -16.05 17.42
CA ASP A 58 6.16 -15.87 17.90
C ASP A 58 6.62 -14.43 17.60
N THR A 59 7.29 -13.79 18.57
CA THR A 59 7.81 -12.42 18.41
C THR A 59 9.30 -12.39 18.69
N PHE A 60 10.06 -11.67 17.86
CA PHE A 60 11.52 -11.50 17.92
C PHE A 60 11.88 -10.02 17.83
N GLU A 61 12.80 -9.55 18.69
CA GLU A 61 13.37 -8.21 18.59
C GLU A 61 14.41 -8.13 17.47
N LEU A 62 14.43 -7.01 16.76
CA LEU A 62 15.32 -6.73 15.62
C LEU A 62 16.18 -5.48 15.89
N ASN A 63 16.96 -5.50 16.97
CA ASN A 63 17.69 -4.33 17.45
C ASN A 63 18.82 -3.87 16.51
N ASP A 64 19.37 -4.75 15.69
CA ASP A 64 20.51 -4.46 14.80
C ASP A 64 20.09 -4.10 13.37
N HIS A 65 18.79 -4.02 13.09
CA HIS A 65 18.27 -3.84 11.73
C HIS A 65 17.77 -2.43 11.41
N SER A 66 17.66 -1.56 12.43
CA SER A 66 17.31 -0.14 12.25
C SER A 66 17.76 0.69 13.44
N ALA A 67 17.78 2.04 13.29
CA ALA A 67 18.29 2.95 14.31
C ALA A 67 17.54 2.88 15.64
N ASP A 68 16.21 2.72 15.58
CA ASP A 68 15.32 2.67 16.74
C ASP A 68 14.79 1.25 17.00
N GLY A 69 15.49 0.22 16.45
CA GLY A 69 15.13 -1.17 16.59
C GLY A 69 13.94 -1.59 15.72
N GLY A 70 13.44 -2.78 15.98
CA GLY A 70 12.31 -3.34 15.25
C GLY A 70 11.81 -4.62 15.88
N GLU A 71 10.80 -5.21 15.26
CA GLU A 71 10.27 -6.50 15.66
C GLU A 71 9.85 -7.34 14.46
N LEU A 72 9.93 -8.65 14.64
CA LEU A 72 9.35 -9.63 13.74
C LEU A 72 8.26 -10.39 14.50
N THR A 73 7.06 -10.41 13.95
CA THR A 73 5.97 -11.27 14.42
C THR A 73 5.74 -12.37 13.40
N VAL A 74 5.75 -13.64 13.83
CA VAL A 74 5.53 -14.80 12.97
C VAL A 74 4.19 -15.44 13.30
N PHE A 75 3.28 -15.43 12.34
CA PHE A 75 1.98 -16.06 12.44
C PHE A 75 2.01 -17.41 11.72
N HIS A 76 1.77 -18.48 12.45
CA HIS A 76 1.68 -19.83 11.91
C HIS A 76 0.55 -20.60 12.62
N ASP A 77 -0.21 -21.38 11.87
CA ASP A 77 -1.20 -22.29 12.42
C ASP A 77 -1.35 -23.53 11.52
N LYS A 78 -1.85 -24.64 12.09
CA LYS A 78 -2.03 -25.90 11.35
C LYS A 78 -3.15 -25.81 10.30
N LYS A 79 -4.09 -24.90 10.46
CA LYS A 79 -5.23 -24.72 9.57
C LYS A 79 -4.85 -24.08 8.23
N PHE A 80 -3.75 -23.30 8.20
CA PHE A 80 -3.34 -22.56 7.02
C PHE A 80 -2.16 -23.24 6.34
N ASP A 81 -2.06 -23.14 5.02
CA ASP A 81 -0.98 -23.70 4.20
C ASP A 81 0.16 -22.69 3.98
N TYR A 82 0.13 -21.58 4.70
CA TYR A 82 1.13 -20.52 4.65
C TYR A 82 1.55 -20.06 6.06
N VAL A 83 2.69 -19.38 6.10
CA VAL A 83 3.21 -18.67 7.28
C VAL A 83 3.33 -17.20 6.93
N VAL A 84 3.01 -16.32 7.89
CA VAL A 84 3.15 -14.87 7.72
C VAL A 84 4.23 -14.34 8.64
N TYR A 85 5.18 -13.62 8.06
CA TYR A 85 6.25 -12.91 8.74
C TYR A 85 5.99 -11.42 8.63
N ASP A 86 5.73 -10.72 9.73
CA ASP A 86 5.42 -9.30 9.79
C ASP A 86 6.55 -8.54 10.49
N PHE A 87 7.39 -7.86 9.71
CA PHE A 87 8.54 -7.09 10.17
C PHE A 87 8.16 -5.63 10.34
N TRP A 88 8.47 -5.06 11.47
CA TRP A 88 8.46 -3.62 11.71
C TRP A 88 9.86 -3.14 12.04
N LEU A 89 10.31 -2.10 11.35
CA LEU A 89 11.56 -1.40 11.59
C LEU A 89 11.29 0.06 11.86
N TYR A 90 11.87 0.59 12.91
CA TYR A 90 11.60 1.94 13.39
C TYR A 90 12.82 2.85 13.19
N GLY A 91 12.58 4.13 12.90
CA GLY A 91 13.60 5.15 12.76
C GLY A 91 13.04 6.55 12.91
N GLU A 92 13.88 7.50 13.29
CA GLU A 92 13.47 8.87 13.59
C GLU A 92 12.72 9.57 12.45
N THR A 93 13.10 9.26 11.20
CA THR A 93 12.54 9.87 9.99
C THR A 93 11.65 8.96 9.18
N GLY A 94 11.22 7.84 9.76
CA GLY A 94 10.31 6.92 9.08
C GLY A 94 10.22 5.56 9.75
N LYS A 95 9.35 4.72 9.22
CA LYS A 95 9.23 3.32 9.61
C LYS A 95 8.91 2.46 8.41
N LEU A 96 9.32 1.21 8.47
CA LEU A 96 9.08 0.19 7.44
C LEU A 96 8.24 -0.94 8.03
N ASN A 97 7.26 -1.41 7.27
CA ASN A 97 6.60 -2.67 7.52
C ASN A 97 6.73 -3.54 6.28
N TYR A 98 7.29 -4.73 6.48
CA TYR A 98 7.38 -5.75 5.45
C TYR A 98 6.62 -6.98 5.94
N THR A 99 5.57 -7.38 5.21
CA THR A 99 4.81 -8.59 5.52
C THR A 99 5.00 -9.61 4.40
N TYR A 100 5.43 -10.82 4.74
CA TYR A 100 5.72 -11.91 3.81
C TYR A 100 4.80 -13.08 4.06
N TRP A 101 4.18 -13.59 3.02
CA TRP A 101 3.46 -14.85 3.01
C TRP A 101 4.32 -15.89 2.32
N THR A 102 4.68 -16.96 3.01
CA THR A 102 5.51 -18.04 2.49
C THR A 102 4.77 -19.36 2.56
N GLU A 103 5.24 -20.35 1.81
CA GLU A 103 4.77 -21.72 1.98
C GLU A 103 5.17 -22.28 3.35
N LYS A 104 4.31 -23.14 3.91
CA LYS A 104 4.54 -23.77 5.23
C LYS A 104 5.58 -24.88 5.24
N ASN A 105 5.97 -25.38 4.09
CA ASN A 105 6.77 -26.61 3.95
C ASN A 105 8.28 -26.45 4.26
N GLY A 106 8.69 -25.41 4.96
CA GLY A 106 10.07 -25.12 5.34
C GLY A 106 10.97 -24.63 4.19
N LYS A 107 10.44 -24.52 2.98
CA LYS A 107 11.11 -23.85 1.87
C LYS A 107 10.68 -22.38 1.89
N MET A 108 11.65 -21.47 1.87
CA MET A 108 11.38 -20.02 1.77
C MET A 108 10.85 -19.66 0.37
N VAL A 109 9.67 -20.20 0.06
CA VAL A 109 8.96 -19.91 -1.20
C VAL A 109 7.94 -18.82 -0.92
N PHE A 110 8.17 -17.63 -1.49
CA PHE A 110 7.28 -16.50 -1.33
C PHE A 110 6.01 -16.70 -2.18
N LYS A 111 4.86 -16.42 -1.58
CA LYS A 111 3.55 -16.38 -2.24
C LYS A 111 3.09 -14.93 -2.46
N PHE A 112 3.34 -14.08 -1.47
CA PHE A 112 2.96 -12.67 -1.50
C PHE A 112 3.86 -11.85 -0.59
N ILE A 113 4.15 -10.59 -0.96
CA ILE A 113 4.89 -9.65 -0.12
C ILE A 113 4.15 -8.30 -0.15
N LYS A 114 3.99 -7.69 1.02
CA LYS A 114 3.52 -6.31 1.18
C LYS A 114 4.65 -5.49 1.78
N GLN A 115 4.95 -4.37 1.14
CA GLN A 115 5.83 -3.34 1.64
C GLN A 115 5.01 -2.10 1.98
N LEU A 116 5.20 -1.55 3.17
CA LEU A 116 4.66 -0.27 3.58
C LEU A 116 5.80 0.55 4.17
N LYS A 117 6.15 1.66 3.54
CA LYS A 117 7.16 2.59 4.00
C LYS A 117 6.50 3.90 4.37
N TYR A 118 6.75 4.38 5.57
CA TYR A 118 6.42 5.73 6.00
C TYR A 118 7.68 6.58 5.98
N GLU A 119 7.61 7.73 5.34
CA GLU A 119 8.68 8.73 5.31
C GLU A 119 8.19 9.99 6.02
N TYR A 120 8.95 10.46 6.98
CA TYR A 120 8.67 11.69 7.71
C TYR A 120 9.57 12.79 7.18
N ASN A 121 9.03 13.98 6.89
CA ASN A 121 9.82 15.13 6.43
C ASN A 121 10.77 15.69 7.48
N LYS A 122 10.62 15.26 8.73
CA LYS A 122 11.48 15.55 9.90
C LYS A 122 11.26 14.49 10.99
N PRO A 123 12.14 14.35 11.98
CA PRO A 123 11.98 13.36 13.04
C PRO A 123 10.61 13.41 13.71
N TYR A 124 10.04 12.24 14.05
CA TYR A 124 8.67 12.09 14.57
C TYR A 124 8.44 12.83 15.91
N TYR A 125 9.48 13.12 16.67
CA TYR A 125 9.41 13.87 17.93
C TYR A 125 9.43 15.40 17.75
N VAL A 126 9.54 15.89 16.50
CA VAL A 126 9.43 17.31 16.17
C VAL A 126 7.99 17.63 15.79
N GLU A 127 7.40 18.66 16.42
CA GLU A 127 6.00 19.05 16.13
C GLU A 127 5.75 19.30 14.63
N ASP A 128 4.51 19.08 14.18
CA ASP A 128 4.06 19.29 12.79
C ASP A 128 4.84 18.50 11.72
N TYR A 129 5.35 17.32 12.04
CA TYR A 129 5.90 16.46 11.00
C TYR A 129 4.81 15.96 10.05
N LYS A 130 5.17 15.82 8.78
CA LYS A 130 4.29 15.27 7.74
C LYS A 130 4.75 13.87 7.38
N THR A 131 3.80 13.01 7.06
CA THR A 131 4.05 11.62 6.70
C THR A 131 3.64 11.40 5.27
N ASP A 132 4.56 10.91 4.45
CA ASP A 132 4.27 10.29 3.16
C ASP A 132 4.33 8.76 3.32
N SER A 133 3.59 8.04 2.49
CA SER A 133 3.60 6.59 2.50
C SER A 133 3.73 6.00 1.11
N ILE A 134 4.57 4.97 1.02
CA ILE A 134 4.74 4.18 -0.19
C ILE A 134 4.27 2.77 0.13
N VAL A 135 3.34 2.25 -0.67
CA VAL A 135 2.86 0.87 -0.56
C VAL A 135 3.15 0.14 -1.85
N ARG A 136 3.72 -1.05 -1.75
CA ARG A 136 3.94 -1.97 -2.87
C ARG A 136 3.51 -3.36 -2.49
N TYR A 137 3.07 -4.12 -3.49
CA TYR A 137 2.72 -5.52 -3.32
C TYR A 137 3.38 -6.34 -4.41
N LEU A 138 3.99 -7.47 -4.03
CA LEU A 138 4.47 -8.47 -4.97
C LEU A 138 3.61 -9.73 -4.81
N SER A 139 3.07 -10.21 -5.91
CA SER A 139 2.37 -11.50 -6.00
C SER A 139 3.21 -12.48 -6.81
N TYR A 140 3.33 -13.69 -6.30
CA TYR A 140 4.05 -14.80 -6.94
C TYR A 140 3.03 -15.86 -7.35
N SER A 141 2.50 -15.72 -8.56
CA SER A 141 1.50 -16.64 -9.12
C SER A 141 1.96 -17.22 -10.44
N ASP A 142 1.69 -18.52 -10.65
CA ASP A 142 1.90 -19.21 -11.93
C ASP A 142 3.29 -18.97 -12.58
N SER A 143 4.35 -19.02 -11.76
CA SER A 143 5.75 -18.77 -12.16
C SER A 143 6.04 -17.33 -12.62
N LYS A 144 5.14 -16.39 -12.35
CA LYS A 144 5.32 -14.96 -12.62
C LYS A 144 5.30 -14.16 -11.34
N THR A 145 6.16 -13.14 -11.30
CA THR A 145 6.12 -12.11 -10.26
C THR A 145 5.42 -10.89 -10.82
N LYS A 146 4.42 -10.39 -10.11
CA LYS A 146 3.71 -9.15 -10.44
C LYS A 146 3.96 -8.13 -9.33
N LEU A 147 4.13 -6.88 -9.71
CA LEU A 147 4.30 -5.74 -8.80
C LEU A 147 3.08 -4.83 -8.90
N PHE A 148 2.56 -4.36 -7.77
CA PHE A 148 1.42 -3.45 -7.72
C PHE A 148 1.73 -2.25 -6.83
N ASP A 149 1.13 -1.11 -7.17
CA ASP A 149 1.17 0.12 -6.38
C ASP A 149 0.12 0.13 -5.24
N ILE A 150 0.04 1.25 -4.50
CA ILE A 150 -0.93 1.47 -3.41
C ILE A 150 -2.40 1.32 -3.88
N ASN A 151 -2.69 1.66 -5.13
CA ASN A 151 -4.03 1.55 -5.72
C ASN A 151 -4.33 0.14 -6.22
N LYS A 152 -3.38 -0.80 -6.02
CA LYS A 152 -3.40 -2.15 -6.58
C LYS A 152 -3.41 -2.16 -8.11
N THR A 153 -2.77 -1.17 -8.72
CA THR A 153 -2.53 -1.10 -10.16
C THR A 153 -1.23 -1.82 -10.48
N GLU A 154 -1.24 -2.72 -11.47
CA GLU A 154 -0.06 -3.49 -11.86
C GLU A 154 0.99 -2.57 -12.50
N ILE A 155 2.24 -2.68 -12.02
CA ILE A 155 3.43 -2.02 -12.56
C ILE A 155 4.06 -3.02 -13.52
N THR A 156 4.21 -2.64 -14.77
CA THR A 156 4.65 -3.55 -15.85
C THR A 156 6.12 -3.39 -16.24
N GLU A 157 6.83 -2.41 -15.67
CA GLU A 157 8.24 -2.18 -15.93
C GLU A 157 9.11 -3.27 -15.30
N SER A 158 9.70 -4.12 -16.15
CA SER A 158 10.49 -5.28 -15.72
C SER A 158 11.63 -4.93 -14.77
N GLU A 159 12.29 -3.79 -14.97
CA GLU A 159 13.38 -3.33 -14.11
C GLU A 159 12.89 -3.04 -12.68
N GLN A 160 11.73 -2.40 -12.54
CA GLN A 160 11.13 -2.10 -11.23
C GLN A 160 10.69 -3.38 -10.52
N ILE A 161 10.15 -4.34 -11.27
CA ILE A 161 9.73 -5.63 -10.72
C ILE A 161 10.95 -6.37 -10.17
N GLU A 162 12.00 -6.56 -10.96
CA GLU A 162 13.20 -7.29 -10.55
C GLU A 162 13.96 -6.60 -9.41
N LYS A 163 14.03 -5.26 -9.43
CA LYS A 163 14.62 -4.49 -8.35
C LYS A 163 13.86 -4.68 -7.03
N SER A 164 12.52 -4.51 -7.06
CA SER A 164 11.69 -4.66 -5.85
C SER A 164 11.73 -6.09 -5.32
N LYS A 165 11.66 -7.08 -6.20
CA LYS A 165 11.79 -8.50 -5.86
C LYS A 165 13.11 -8.78 -5.16
N THR A 166 14.22 -8.40 -5.79
CA THR A 166 15.57 -8.65 -5.26
C THR A 166 15.75 -7.98 -3.89
N GLU A 167 15.37 -6.71 -3.74
CA GLU A 167 15.47 -5.96 -2.49
C GLU A 167 14.71 -6.66 -1.36
N LEU A 168 13.44 -7.00 -1.58
CA LEU A 168 12.58 -7.58 -0.55
C LEU A 168 12.96 -9.03 -0.20
N GLU A 169 13.33 -9.84 -1.19
CA GLU A 169 13.78 -11.22 -0.92
C GLU A 169 15.12 -11.27 -0.18
N LEU A 170 16.07 -10.39 -0.51
CA LEU A 170 17.35 -10.31 0.19
C LEU A 170 17.15 -9.88 1.64
N PHE A 171 16.36 -8.83 1.89
CA PHE A 171 16.04 -8.39 3.24
C PHE A 171 15.50 -9.53 4.09
N PHE A 172 14.50 -10.26 3.62
CA PHE A 172 13.92 -11.38 4.35
C PHE A 172 14.97 -12.43 4.70
N ARG A 173 15.78 -12.86 3.72
CA ARG A 173 16.78 -13.91 3.90
C ARG A 173 17.87 -13.49 4.90
N ASP A 174 18.30 -12.24 4.86
CA ASP A 174 19.35 -11.75 5.74
C ASP A 174 18.86 -11.66 7.20
N VAL A 175 17.64 -11.16 7.42
CA VAL A 175 17.07 -11.08 8.77
C VAL A 175 16.80 -12.49 9.34
N ILE A 176 16.20 -13.40 8.56
CA ILE A 176 15.88 -14.76 9.04
C ILE A 176 17.14 -15.55 9.38
N LYS A 177 18.22 -15.43 8.59
CA LYS A 177 19.51 -16.05 8.95
C LYS A 177 20.05 -15.54 10.29
N GLY A 178 19.93 -14.23 10.55
CA GLY A 178 20.32 -13.65 11.83
C GLY A 178 19.57 -14.26 13.01
N ILE A 179 18.27 -14.49 12.86
CA ILE A 179 17.43 -15.08 13.90
C ILE A 179 17.72 -16.58 14.11
N GLU A 180 17.94 -17.34 13.04
CA GLU A 180 18.29 -18.76 13.12
C GLU A 180 19.64 -19.01 13.81
N LEU A 181 20.58 -18.09 13.72
CA LEU A 181 21.87 -18.16 14.38
C LEU A 181 21.80 -17.89 15.90
N ILE A 182 20.70 -17.34 16.39
CA ILE A 182 20.48 -17.02 17.80
C ILE A 182 19.78 -18.17 18.55
N LYS A 183 19.16 -19.12 17.84
CA LYS A 183 18.54 -20.32 18.39
C LYS A 183 19.52 -21.47 18.45
#